data_08212b339d113da58ff10b8935603c9e
#
_entry.id   08212b339d113da58ff10b8935603c9e
#
_cell.length_a   1.000
_cell.length_b   1.000
_cell.length_c   1.000
_cell.angle_alpha   90.00
_cell.angle_beta   90.00
_cell.angle_gamma   90.00
#
_symmetry.space_group_name_H-M   'P 1'
#
loop_
_entity.id
_entity.type
_entity.pdbx_description
1 polymer ?
#
loop_
_entity_poly.entity_id
_entity_poly.type
_entity_poly.pdbx_seq_one_letter_code
_entity_poly.pdbx_strand_id
1 'polypeptide(L)'
;MTDTTLRQALAYAARGWPVFPCQPGLKIPATPHGYRDATTDQQQITTWFGRGQRWNLAIATGQPGPDVLDVDQHGPAGNGYPAYALLRRAGLVNGAAAYVRTPAGGMHAYFTGSDQHNGRLPSHHLDFRAIGGYIVAPPSQVGGKPYRIMSRPGDHGSLDWAAVTALLESQRHHERTAPGHAADRKLGQLARWLARQPEGNRNAGLYWAANRALDANLAADLSQLAAAARLAGLGEPEITRTLDSARKTRQPHPDRQAEEVT
;
A
#
# COMPACT_ATOMS: atom_id res chain seq x y z
N MET A 1 -0.41 25.62 -23.93
CA MET A 1 -0.33 24.91 -22.63
C MET A 1 -0.23 25.88 -21.45
N THR A 2 0.48 26.97 -21.56
CA THR A 2 0.73 27.96 -20.48
C THR A 2 -0.57 28.58 -19.92
N ASP A 3 -1.52 28.92 -20.78
CA ASP A 3 -2.82 29.49 -20.36
C ASP A 3 -3.66 28.54 -19.49
N THR A 4 -3.59 27.24 -19.72
CA THR A 4 -4.33 26.23 -18.95
C THR A 4 -3.79 26.10 -17.51
N THR A 5 -2.44 26.14 -17.34
CA THR A 5 -1.83 26.04 -15.99
C THR A 5 -2.11 27.30 -15.16
N LEU A 6 -1.95 28.49 -15.76
CA LEU A 6 -2.27 29.75 -15.11
C LEU A 6 -3.75 29.81 -14.68
N ARG A 7 -4.68 29.50 -15.59
CA ARG A 7 -6.11 29.46 -15.29
C ARG A 7 -6.43 28.53 -14.10
N GLN A 8 -5.83 27.33 -14.12
CA GLN A 8 -6.07 26.35 -13.05
C GLN A 8 -5.45 26.81 -11.72
N ALA A 9 -4.27 27.43 -11.74
CA ALA A 9 -3.63 27.99 -10.55
C ALA A 9 -4.51 29.08 -9.92
N LEU A 10 -5.00 30.01 -10.73
CA LEU A 10 -5.93 31.07 -10.29
C LEU A 10 -7.25 30.48 -9.77
N ALA A 11 -7.76 29.41 -10.38
CA ALA A 11 -8.97 28.73 -9.91
C ALA A 11 -8.78 28.01 -8.56
N TYR A 12 -7.58 27.50 -8.27
CA TYR A 12 -7.26 26.97 -6.94
C TYR A 12 -7.10 28.11 -5.91
N ALA A 13 -6.39 29.16 -6.26
CA ALA A 13 -6.23 30.34 -5.41
C ALA A 13 -7.57 30.99 -5.04
N ALA A 14 -8.50 31.06 -5.99
CA ALA A 14 -9.86 31.57 -5.75
C ALA A 14 -10.67 30.71 -4.75
N ARG A 15 -10.26 29.46 -4.51
CA ARG A 15 -10.81 28.58 -3.46
C ARG A 15 -10.07 28.72 -2.12
N GLY A 16 -9.10 29.62 -2.04
CA GLY A 16 -8.23 29.77 -0.88
C GLY A 16 -7.08 28.77 -0.82
N TRP A 17 -6.86 27.96 -1.86
CA TRP A 17 -5.79 26.97 -1.88
C TRP A 17 -4.46 27.61 -2.33
N PRO A 18 -3.44 27.67 -1.47
CA PRO A 18 -2.16 28.26 -1.83
C PRO A 18 -1.43 27.39 -2.86
N VAL A 19 -0.94 28.00 -3.93
CA VAL A 19 -0.26 27.30 -5.03
C VAL A 19 1.16 27.81 -5.21
N PHE A 20 1.99 26.98 -5.83
CA PHE A 20 3.38 27.33 -6.19
C PHE A 20 3.86 26.47 -7.37
N PRO A 21 4.93 26.92 -8.08
CA PRO A 21 5.50 26.18 -9.18
C PRO A 21 6.43 25.05 -8.71
N CYS A 22 6.36 23.91 -9.42
CA CYS A 22 7.35 22.86 -9.39
C CYS A 22 8.06 22.76 -10.73
N GLN A 23 9.25 22.17 -10.74
CA GLN A 23 10.07 21.98 -11.95
C GLN A 23 9.31 21.18 -13.02
N PRO A 24 9.52 21.48 -14.31
CA PRO A 24 8.84 20.79 -15.39
C PRO A 24 9.07 19.29 -15.37
N GLY A 25 7.99 18.52 -15.41
CA GLY A 25 8.05 17.06 -15.42
C GLY A 25 8.43 16.42 -14.07
N LEU A 26 8.66 17.21 -13.01
CA LEU A 26 9.08 16.76 -11.69
C LEU A 26 8.08 17.20 -10.61
N LYS A 27 8.30 16.68 -9.40
CA LYS A 27 7.56 17.07 -8.19
C LYS A 27 8.39 18.02 -7.30
N ILE A 28 9.52 18.51 -7.78
CA ILE A 28 10.48 19.34 -7.02
C ILE A 28 10.02 20.80 -7.07
N PRO A 29 9.88 21.49 -5.93
CA PRO A 29 9.58 22.92 -5.90
C PRO A 29 10.56 23.75 -6.72
N ALA A 30 10.06 24.79 -7.39
CA ALA A 30 10.84 25.75 -8.16
C ALA A 30 10.95 27.13 -7.46
N THR A 31 10.58 27.20 -6.20
CA THR A 31 10.63 28.37 -5.33
C THR A 31 11.76 28.25 -4.30
N PRO A 32 12.34 29.36 -3.80
CA PRO A 32 13.48 29.35 -2.87
C PRO A 32 13.22 28.57 -1.58
N HIS A 33 12.00 28.69 -0.99
CA HIS A 33 11.65 28.04 0.28
C HIS A 33 10.68 26.88 0.10
N GLY A 34 10.55 26.36 -1.13
CA GLY A 34 9.71 25.23 -1.44
C GLY A 34 8.22 25.56 -1.27
N TYR A 35 7.44 24.63 -0.68
CA TYR A 35 6.00 24.83 -0.47
C TYR A 35 5.65 26.00 0.46
N ARG A 36 6.62 26.52 1.21
CA ARG A 36 6.40 27.67 2.11
C ARG A 36 6.16 28.97 1.37
N ASP A 37 6.58 29.04 0.10
CA ASP A 37 6.31 30.19 -0.77
C ASP A 37 4.91 30.10 -1.44
N ALA A 38 4.13 29.05 -1.15
CA ALA A 38 2.80 28.90 -1.72
C ALA A 38 1.90 30.09 -1.37
N THR A 39 1.15 30.58 -2.36
CA THR A 39 0.36 31.80 -2.22
C THR A 39 -0.97 31.70 -2.94
N THR A 40 -1.92 32.54 -2.53
CA THR A 40 -3.18 32.83 -3.24
C THR A 40 -3.13 34.19 -3.96
N ASP A 41 -2.00 34.91 -3.89
CA ASP A 41 -1.83 36.21 -4.58
C ASP A 41 -1.83 36.01 -6.10
N GLN A 42 -2.81 36.61 -6.76
CA GLN A 42 -3.00 36.51 -8.19
C GLN A 42 -1.86 37.11 -9.02
N GLN A 43 -1.22 38.18 -8.51
CA GLN A 43 -0.09 38.82 -9.21
C GLN A 43 1.13 37.91 -9.18
N GLN A 44 1.43 37.32 -8.04
CA GLN A 44 2.52 36.37 -7.90
C GLN A 44 2.28 35.11 -8.72
N ILE A 45 1.08 34.57 -8.72
CA ILE A 45 0.69 33.41 -9.54
C ILE A 45 0.83 33.71 -11.02
N THR A 46 0.41 34.90 -11.46
CA THR A 46 0.55 35.34 -12.85
C THR A 46 2.03 35.48 -13.24
N THR A 47 2.87 35.98 -12.31
CA THR A 47 4.32 36.07 -12.53
C THR A 47 4.94 34.69 -12.73
N TRP A 48 4.55 33.69 -11.94
CA TRP A 48 5.10 32.33 -12.05
C TRP A 48 4.62 31.61 -13.30
N PHE A 49 3.32 31.64 -13.61
CA PHE A 49 2.72 30.79 -14.64
C PHE A 49 2.40 31.51 -15.95
N GLY A 50 2.47 32.86 -16.00
CA GLY A 50 2.04 33.67 -17.13
C GLY A 50 3.04 33.85 -18.26
N ARG A 51 4.34 33.57 -18.06
CA ARG A 51 5.43 33.92 -19.01
C ARG A 51 5.94 32.75 -19.88
N GLY A 52 5.08 31.85 -20.32
CA GLY A 52 5.53 30.72 -21.17
C GLY A 52 6.30 29.62 -20.42
N GLN A 53 6.43 29.74 -19.13
CA GLN A 53 7.09 28.73 -18.29
C GLN A 53 6.26 27.44 -18.25
N ARG A 54 6.93 26.29 -18.38
CA ARG A 54 6.30 24.98 -18.35
C ARG A 54 6.29 24.36 -16.94
N TRP A 55 6.12 25.20 -15.92
CA TRP A 55 6.08 24.73 -14.54
C TRP A 55 4.95 23.73 -14.31
N ASN A 56 5.21 22.75 -13.49
CA ASN A 56 4.17 21.99 -12.84
C ASN A 56 3.51 22.85 -11.73
N LEU A 57 2.24 22.65 -11.53
CA LEU A 57 1.43 23.32 -10.52
C LEU A 57 1.35 22.44 -9.28
N ALA A 58 1.70 22.98 -8.13
CA ALA A 58 1.55 22.33 -6.84
C ALA A 58 0.62 23.14 -5.93
N ILE A 59 0.00 22.45 -4.97
CA ILE A 59 -0.88 23.01 -3.94
C ILE A 59 -0.27 22.65 -2.58
N ALA A 60 -0.09 23.62 -1.70
CA ALA A 60 0.23 23.37 -0.30
C ALA A 60 -0.99 22.76 0.40
N THR A 61 -0.79 21.68 1.15
CA THR A 61 -1.85 20.94 1.83
C THR A 61 -1.99 21.34 3.29
N GLY A 62 -3.12 20.98 3.89
CA GLY A 62 -3.55 21.50 5.19
C GLY A 62 -4.22 22.86 5.06
N GLN A 63 -5.00 23.24 6.05
CA GLN A 63 -5.71 24.52 6.04
C GLN A 63 -4.78 25.71 5.75
N PRO A 64 -5.12 26.67 4.83
CA PRO A 64 -6.36 26.78 4.06
C PRO A 64 -6.43 25.93 2.78
N GLY A 65 -5.37 25.21 2.40
CA GLY A 65 -5.36 24.26 1.30
C GLY A 65 -6.14 22.99 1.65
N PRO A 66 -6.26 22.03 0.71
CA PRO A 66 -6.94 20.76 0.95
C PRO A 66 -6.08 19.79 1.76
N ASP A 67 -6.72 18.87 2.48
CA ASP A 67 -6.08 17.62 2.86
C ASP A 67 -6.20 16.61 1.70
N VAL A 68 -5.19 15.78 1.53
CA VAL A 68 -5.16 14.81 0.42
C VAL A 68 -4.75 13.43 0.91
N LEU A 69 -5.60 12.45 0.66
CA LEU A 69 -5.21 11.05 0.77
C LEU A 69 -4.61 10.62 -0.58
N ASP A 70 -3.31 10.33 -0.56
CA ASP A 70 -2.56 9.81 -1.71
C ASP A 70 -2.57 8.29 -1.65
N VAL A 71 -3.21 7.67 -2.64
CA VAL A 71 -3.31 6.22 -2.81
C VAL A 71 -2.28 5.83 -3.85
N ASP A 72 -1.16 5.28 -3.42
CA ASP A 72 -0.06 4.91 -4.29
C ASP A 72 -0.33 3.63 -5.08
N GLN A 73 0.18 3.60 -6.31
CA GLN A 73 0.24 2.40 -7.14
C GLN A 73 1.63 2.29 -7.79
N HIS A 74 2.41 1.29 -7.36
CA HIS A 74 3.77 1.02 -7.83
C HIS A 74 3.88 -0.40 -8.40
N GLY A 75 3.02 -0.74 -9.37
CA GLY A 75 2.97 -2.09 -9.95
C GLY A 75 2.37 -3.14 -9.00
N PRO A 76 2.68 -4.44 -9.20
CA PRO A 76 2.07 -5.53 -8.42
C PRO A 76 2.43 -5.53 -6.92
N ALA A 77 3.61 -4.97 -6.57
CA ALA A 77 4.14 -5.00 -5.21
C ALA A 77 3.69 -3.83 -4.34
N GLY A 78 3.08 -2.78 -4.91
CA GLY A 78 2.71 -1.56 -4.19
C GLY A 78 1.35 -1.04 -4.64
N ASN A 79 0.28 -1.42 -3.95
CA ASN A 79 -1.08 -1.06 -4.32
C ASN A 79 -1.90 -0.64 -3.10
N GLY A 80 -2.23 0.64 -3.02
CA GLY A 80 -3.06 1.23 -1.95
C GLY A 80 -4.57 1.06 -2.14
N TYR A 81 -5.04 0.65 -3.32
CA TYR A 81 -6.48 0.53 -3.59
C TYR A 81 -7.21 -0.48 -2.70
N PRO A 82 -6.64 -1.64 -2.28
CA PRO A 82 -7.29 -2.52 -1.31
C PRO A 82 -7.56 -1.83 0.03
N ALA A 83 -6.58 -1.09 0.56
CA ALA A 83 -6.74 -0.31 1.78
C ALA A 83 -7.80 0.80 1.60
N TYR A 84 -7.74 1.54 0.49
CA TYR A 84 -8.75 2.53 0.15
C TYR A 84 -10.17 1.93 0.06
N ALA A 85 -10.32 0.74 -0.48
CA ALA A 85 -11.62 0.04 -0.54
C ALA A 85 -12.17 -0.31 0.85
N LEU A 86 -11.29 -0.62 1.82
CA LEU A 86 -11.68 -0.81 3.23
C LEU A 86 -12.17 0.51 3.84
N LEU A 87 -11.41 1.60 3.66
CA LEU A 87 -11.79 2.93 4.14
C LEU A 87 -13.14 3.38 3.57
N ARG A 88 -13.37 3.13 2.28
CA ARG A 88 -14.64 3.45 1.61
C ARG A 88 -15.81 2.67 2.21
N ARG A 89 -15.64 1.37 2.47
CA ARG A 89 -16.67 0.55 3.12
C ARG A 89 -16.99 1.01 4.53
N ALA A 90 -15.98 1.51 5.23
CA ALA A 90 -16.14 2.07 6.57
C ALA A 90 -16.69 3.51 6.58
N GLY A 91 -16.91 4.13 5.40
CA GLY A 91 -17.42 5.49 5.29
C GLY A 91 -16.40 6.59 5.56
N LEU A 92 -15.13 6.25 5.86
CA LEU A 92 -14.10 7.21 6.28
C LEU A 92 -13.63 8.15 5.16
N VAL A 93 -13.93 7.86 3.91
CA VAL A 93 -13.52 8.66 2.73
C VAL A 93 -14.71 9.24 1.96
N ASN A 94 -15.90 9.25 2.54
CA ASN A 94 -17.11 9.70 1.85
C ASN A 94 -17.16 11.23 1.61
N GLY A 95 -16.37 12.01 2.34
CA GLY A 95 -16.35 13.47 2.24
C GLY A 95 -15.40 14.03 1.16
N ALA A 96 -14.89 13.21 0.26
CA ALA A 96 -13.93 13.66 -0.76
C ALA A 96 -14.59 14.62 -1.77
N ALA A 97 -14.03 15.82 -1.90
CA ALA A 97 -14.49 16.86 -2.82
C ALA A 97 -14.05 16.63 -4.27
N ALA A 98 -12.95 15.93 -4.48
CA ALA A 98 -12.43 15.59 -5.80
C ALA A 98 -11.55 14.35 -5.78
N TYR A 99 -11.52 13.67 -6.91
CA TYR A 99 -10.58 12.57 -7.17
C TYR A 99 -9.71 12.90 -8.38
N VAL A 100 -8.40 12.69 -8.23
CA VAL A 100 -7.41 12.97 -9.27
C VAL A 100 -6.56 11.71 -9.50
N ARG A 101 -6.47 11.26 -10.74
CA ARG A 101 -5.57 10.17 -11.11
C ARG A 101 -4.14 10.69 -11.20
N THR A 102 -3.20 10.00 -10.55
CA THR A 102 -1.79 10.33 -10.60
C THR A 102 -1.10 9.69 -11.82
N PRO A 103 0.06 10.22 -12.27
CA PRO A 103 0.83 9.68 -13.40
C PRO A 103 1.25 8.22 -13.25
N ALA A 104 1.46 7.75 -12.02
CA ALA A 104 1.82 6.36 -11.71
C ALA A 104 0.62 5.40 -11.71
N GLY A 105 -0.61 5.92 -11.84
CA GLY A 105 -1.85 5.13 -11.82
C GLY A 105 -2.54 5.10 -10.46
N GLY A 106 -1.95 5.71 -9.45
CA GLY A 106 -2.56 5.96 -8.14
C GLY A 106 -3.64 7.05 -8.19
N MET A 107 -4.06 7.52 -7.03
CA MET A 107 -5.16 8.48 -6.88
C MET A 107 -4.91 9.42 -5.71
N HIS A 108 -5.18 10.71 -5.91
CA HIS A 108 -5.38 11.66 -4.83
C HIS A 108 -6.88 11.84 -4.58
N ALA A 109 -7.32 11.66 -3.35
CA ALA A 109 -8.64 12.05 -2.88
C ALA A 109 -8.50 13.34 -2.03
N TYR A 110 -9.19 14.41 -2.45
CA TYR A 110 -9.10 15.73 -1.84
C TYR A 110 -10.22 15.93 -0.84
N PHE A 111 -9.90 16.44 0.33
CA PHE A 111 -10.82 16.73 1.42
C PHE A 111 -10.70 18.20 1.83
N THR A 112 -11.62 18.69 2.64
CA THR A 112 -11.48 19.97 3.33
C THR A 112 -10.22 19.95 4.18
N GLY A 113 -9.39 20.97 4.07
CA GLY A 113 -8.16 21.07 4.84
C GLY A 113 -8.41 21.20 6.34
N SER A 114 -7.56 20.59 7.11
CA SER A 114 -7.60 20.59 8.56
C SER A 114 -6.26 21.04 9.16
N ASP A 115 -6.16 21.05 10.47
CA ASP A 115 -4.95 21.27 11.23
C ASP A 115 -4.14 20.00 11.51
N GLN A 116 -4.56 18.87 10.94
CA GLN A 116 -3.82 17.60 11.05
C GLN A 116 -2.46 17.68 10.37
N HIS A 117 -1.53 16.89 10.84
CA HIS A 117 -0.20 16.76 10.23
C HIS A 117 -0.16 15.64 9.19
N ASN A 118 0.86 15.70 8.32
CA ASN A 118 1.15 14.63 7.37
C ASN A 118 1.27 13.28 8.07
N GLY A 119 0.77 12.22 7.41
CA GLY A 119 0.88 10.86 7.89
C GLY A 119 1.25 9.90 6.78
N ARG A 120 1.77 8.72 7.15
CA ARG A 120 2.12 7.68 6.19
C ARG A 120 1.77 6.30 6.74
N LEU A 121 1.22 5.46 5.88
CA LEU A 121 1.00 4.04 6.12
C LEU A 121 1.67 3.22 5.00
N PRO A 122 3.02 3.06 5.05
CA PRO A 122 3.78 2.43 3.96
C PRO A 122 3.33 1.00 3.65
N SER A 123 2.91 0.24 4.67
CA SER A 123 2.40 -1.12 4.51
C SER A 123 1.05 -1.19 3.78
N HIS A 124 0.36 -0.07 3.67
CA HIS A 124 -0.94 0.08 2.99
C HIS A 124 -0.84 0.94 1.74
N HIS A 125 0.37 1.43 1.40
CA HIS A 125 0.63 2.33 0.26
C HIS A 125 -0.29 3.55 0.25
N LEU A 126 -0.46 4.16 1.44
CA LEU A 126 -1.24 5.36 1.67
C LEU A 126 -0.37 6.44 2.31
N ASP A 127 -0.41 7.64 1.74
CA ASP A 127 0.15 8.84 2.32
C ASP A 127 -0.96 9.86 2.57
N PHE A 128 -0.95 10.50 3.74
CA PHE A 128 -1.82 11.62 4.06
C PHE A 128 -1.02 12.92 3.98
N ARG A 129 -1.45 13.82 3.13
CA ARG A 129 -0.86 15.13 2.92
C ARG A 129 -1.78 16.20 3.52
N ALA A 130 -1.32 16.83 4.59
CA ALA A 130 -2.01 17.85 5.37
C ALA A 130 -1.02 18.98 5.71
N ILE A 131 -1.06 19.60 6.89
CA ILE A 131 -0.17 20.69 7.26
C ILE A 131 1.31 20.29 7.07
N GLY A 132 2.05 21.16 6.40
CA GLY A 132 3.49 20.96 6.12
C GLY A 132 3.76 20.10 4.90
N GLY A 133 2.73 19.74 4.13
CA GLY A 133 2.84 18.98 2.90
C GLY A 133 2.48 19.77 1.65
N TYR A 134 2.59 19.09 0.51
CA TYR A 134 2.09 19.56 -0.77
C TYR A 134 1.83 18.39 -1.70
N ILE A 135 1.04 18.65 -2.73
CA ILE A 135 0.82 17.73 -3.85
C ILE A 135 1.01 18.46 -5.18
N VAL A 136 1.45 17.72 -6.19
CA VAL A 136 1.39 18.18 -7.58
C VAL A 136 -0.03 17.95 -8.10
N ALA A 137 -0.62 18.96 -8.72
CA ALA A 137 -2.03 19.00 -9.10
C ALA A 137 -2.22 19.13 -10.63
N PRO A 138 -3.38 18.75 -11.16
CA PRO A 138 -3.72 19.03 -12.55
C PRO A 138 -3.58 20.53 -12.89
N PRO A 139 -3.11 20.86 -14.10
CA PRO A 139 -2.87 20.03 -15.27
C PRO A 139 -1.41 19.52 -15.43
N SER A 140 -0.67 19.45 -14.34
CA SER A 140 0.74 19.04 -14.30
C SER A 140 0.98 17.66 -14.86
N GLN A 141 2.24 17.40 -15.24
CA GLN A 141 2.70 16.12 -15.78
C GLN A 141 3.98 15.68 -15.08
N VAL A 142 4.14 14.36 -14.85
CA VAL A 142 5.38 13.76 -14.35
C VAL A 142 5.70 12.55 -15.20
N GLY A 143 6.96 12.48 -15.69
CA GLY A 143 7.36 11.43 -16.61
C GLY A 143 6.53 11.39 -17.90
N GLY A 144 6.10 12.56 -18.40
CA GLY A 144 5.26 12.69 -19.59
C GLY A 144 3.78 12.29 -19.40
N LYS A 145 3.38 11.84 -18.23
CA LYS A 145 1.99 11.45 -17.92
C LYS A 145 1.31 12.52 -17.07
N PRO A 146 0.06 12.91 -17.39
CA PRO A 146 -0.64 13.98 -16.68
C PRO A 146 -1.34 13.50 -15.40
N TYR A 147 -1.46 14.43 -14.44
CA TYR A 147 -2.50 14.36 -13.40
C TYR A 147 -3.85 14.68 -14.04
N ARG A 148 -4.87 13.86 -13.78
CA ARG A 148 -6.20 14.01 -14.39
C ARG A 148 -7.30 14.01 -13.33
N ILE A 149 -8.15 15.02 -13.36
CA ILE A 149 -9.37 15.03 -12.56
C ILE A 149 -10.28 13.91 -13.08
N MET A 150 -10.68 13.01 -12.18
CA MET A 150 -11.58 11.88 -12.48
C MET A 150 -13.03 12.26 -12.18
N SER A 151 -13.28 12.84 -11.02
CA SER A 151 -14.62 13.29 -10.59
C SER A 151 -14.52 14.37 -9.53
N ARG A 152 -15.61 15.11 -9.37
CA ARG A 152 -15.83 16.12 -8.33
C ARG A 152 -17.21 15.87 -7.71
N PRO A 153 -17.32 15.03 -6.69
CA PRO A 153 -18.60 14.73 -6.06
C PRO A 153 -19.31 15.93 -5.48
N GLY A 154 -18.54 16.98 -5.13
CA GLY A 154 -19.09 18.20 -4.53
C GLY A 154 -19.24 18.11 -3.01
N ASP A 155 -18.90 17.00 -2.41
CA ASP A 155 -18.82 16.86 -0.96
C ASP A 155 -17.65 17.67 -0.39
N HIS A 156 -17.80 18.14 0.84
CA HIS A 156 -16.79 18.96 1.51
C HIS A 156 -16.56 18.46 2.94
N GLY A 157 -16.26 17.15 3.07
CA GLY A 157 -15.91 16.54 4.34
C GLY A 157 -14.41 16.60 4.63
N SER A 158 -14.06 16.48 5.89
CA SER A 158 -12.68 16.27 6.34
C SER A 158 -12.36 14.78 6.41
N LEU A 159 -11.08 14.43 6.28
CA LEU A 159 -10.57 13.09 6.55
C LEU A 159 -10.06 13.03 8.00
N ASP A 160 -10.51 12.08 8.78
CA ASP A 160 -9.92 11.78 10.09
C ASP A 160 -8.79 10.76 9.90
N TRP A 161 -7.53 11.25 9.93
CA TRP A 161 -6.36 10.39 9.76
C TRP A 161 -6.15 9.42 10.93
N ALA A 162 -6.55 9.80 12.13
CA ALA A 162 -6.46 8.91 13.30
C ALA A 162 -7.42 7.72 13.13
N ALA A 163 -8.66 7.95 12.70
CA ALA A 163 -9.63 6.89 12.41
C ALA A 163 -9.17 5.99 11.24
N VAL A 164 -8.57 6.57 10.19
CA VAL A 164 -7.96 5.80 9.07
C VAL A 164 -6.88 4.86 9.59
N THR A 165 -5.96 5.39 10.40
CA THR A 165 -4.84 4.62 10.97
C THR A 165 -5.36 3.51 11.89
N ALA A 166 -6.27 3.83 12.80
CA ALA A 166 -6.85 2.87 13.74
C ALA A 166 -7.54 1.69 13.02
N LEU A 167 -8.32 1.96 11.97
CA LEU A 167 -8.99 0.91 11.20
C LEU A 167 -7.97 -0.02 10.53
N LEU A 168 -6.98 0.54 9.83
CA LEU A 168 -6.04 -0.26 9.04
C LEU A 168 -5.04 -1.02 9.93
N GLU A 169 -4.63 -0.46 11.06
CA GLU A 169 -3.79 -1.17 12.04
C GLU A 169 -4.56 -2.28 12.75
N SER A 170 -5.82 -2.05 13.09
CA SER A 170 -6.71 -3.07 13.65
C SER A 170 -6.89 -4.25 12.69
N GLN A 171 -7.17 -4.00 11.41
CA GLN A 171 -7.26 -5.03 10.38
C GLN A 171 -5.96 -5.83 10.27
N ARG A 172 -4.82 -5.14 10.22
CA ARG A 172 -3.51 -5.78 10.17
C ARG A 172 -3.23 -6.64 11.42
N HIS A 173 -3.67 -6.18 12.60
CA HIS A 173 -3.54 -6.97 13.83
C HIS A 173 -4.38 -8.24 13.75
N HIS A 174 -5.65 -8.14 13.34
CA HIS A 174 -6.54 -9.30 13.15
C HIS A 174 -5.98 -10.29 12.12
N GLU A 175 -5.49 -9.82 10.99
CA GLU A 175 -4.83 -10.67 10.00
C GLU A 175 -3.58 -11.37 10.54
N ARG A 176 -2.80 -10.69 11.37
CA ARG A 176 -1.60 -11.26 12.01
C ARG A 176 -1.92 -12.27 13.10
N THR A 177 -3.00 -12.09 13.82
CA THR A 177 -3.41 -12.91 14.96
C THR A 177 -4.39 -14.00 14.59
N ALA A 178 -5.01 -13.94 13.39
CA ALA A 178 -5.90 -14.98 12.90
C ALA A 178 -5.17 -16.34 12.89
N PRO A 179 -5.70 -17.38 13.52
CA PRO A 179 -5.01 -18.68 13.69
C PRO A 179 -4.48 -19.27 12.38
N GLY A 180 -5.24 -19.16 11.29
CA GLY A 180 -4.82 -19.61 9.96
C GLY A 180 -3.60 -18.86 9.41
N HIS A 181 -3.52 -17.55 9.56
CA HIS A 181 -2.42 -16.75 9.02
C HIS A 181 -1.08 -16.94 9.74
N ALA A 182 -1.11 -17.25 11.04
CA ALA A 182 0.10 -17.61 11.78
C ALA A 182 0.63 -18.96 11.30
N ALA A 183 -0.26 -19.93 11.07
CA ALA A 183 0.04 -21.24 10.52
C ALA A 183 0.61 -21.13 9.09
N ASP A 184 -0.05 -20.39 8.21
CA ASP A 184 0.39 -20.19 6.81
C ASP A 184 1.75 -19.49 6.71
N ARG A 185 2.01 -18.48 7.56
CA ARG A 185 3.34 -17.83 7.60
C ARG A 185 4.43 -18.78 8.01
N LYS A 186 4.20 -19.61 9.04
CA LYS A 186 5.19 -20.57 9.54
C LYS A 186 5.42 -21.66 8.51
N LEU A 187 4.36 -22.15 7.86
CA LEU A 187 4.44 -23.09 6.75
C LEU A 187 5.20 -22.50 5.55
N GLY A 188 4.92 -21.27 5.17
CA GLY A 188 5.63 -20.52 4.13
C GLY A 188 7.11 -20.27 4.45
N GLN A 189 7.50 -20.12 5.74
CA GLN A 189 8.90 -20.05 6.16
C GLN A 189 9.60 -21.40 5.96
N LEU A 190 8.96 -22.50 6.35
CA LEU A 190 9.48 -23.86 6.14
C LEU A 190 9.62 -24.17 4.64
N ALA A 191 8.64 -23.78 3.84
CA ALA A 191 8.68 -23.94 2.37
C ALA A 191 9.84 -23.17 1.73
N ARG A 192 10.07 -21.91 2.10
CA ARG A 192 11.20 -21.12 1.62
C ARG A 192 12.55 -21.68 2.07
N TRP A 193 12.63 -22.20 3.27
CA TRP A 193 13.84 -22.87 3.75
C TRP A 193 14.12 -24.15 2.96
N LEU A 194 13.08 -24.98 2.71
CA LEU A 194 13.18 -26.22 1.92
C LEU A 194 13.66 -25.94 0.50
N ALA A 195 13.12 -24.93 -0.16
CA ALA A 195 13.49 -24.57 -1.54
C ALA A 195 14.97 -24.19 -1.71
N ARG A 196 15.68 -23.90 -0.60
CA ARG A 196 17.11 -23.54 -0.60
C ARG A 196 18.02 -24.69 -0.23
N GLN A 197 17.47 -25.90 0.00
CA GLN A 197 18.30 -27.05 0.37
C GLN A 197 19.13 -27.53 -0.82
N PRO A 198 20.43 -27.84 -0.59
CA PRO A 198 21.30 -28.39 -1.64
C PRO A 198 20.85 -29.79 -2.06
N GLU A 199 21.24 -30.16 -3.25
CA GLU A 199 21.05 -31.52 -3.76
C GLU A 199 21.62 -32.54 -2.77
N GLY A 200 20.91 -33.65 -2.54
CA GLY A 200 21.25 -34.65 -1.52
C GLY A 200 20.53 -34.40 -0.16
N ASN A 201 20.23 -33.16 0.21
CA ASN A 201 19.54 -32.85 1.49
C ASN A 201 18.05 -32.54 1.34
N ARG A 202 17.54 -32.46 0.12
CA ARG A 202 16.19 -32.00 -0.19
C ARG A 202 15.10 -32.88 0.41
N ASN A 203 15.27 -34.21 0.30
CA ASN A 203 14.31 -35.18 0.82
C ASN A 203 14.30 -35.21 2.36
N ALA A 204 15.48 -35.23 2.99
CA ALA A 204 15.61 -35.11 4.44
C ALA A 204 15.04 -33.78 4.94
N GLY A 205 15.25 -32.68 4.20
CA GLY A 205 14.68 -31.37 4.46
C GLY A 205 13.15 -31.36 4.37
N LEU A 206 12.57 -32.01 3.37
CA LEU A 206 11.12 -32.15 3.24
C LEU A 206 10.53 -32.92 4.44
N TYR A 207 11.16 -34.06 4.81
CA TYR A 207 10.73 -34.85 5.96
C TYR A 207 10.76 -34.02 7.26
N TRP A 208 11.88 -33.32 7.52
CA TRP A 208 12.01 -32.44 8.67
C TRP A 208 10.97 -31.32 8.69
N ALA A 209 10.79 -30.61 7.57
CA ALA A 209 9.83 -29.52 7.46
C ALA A 209 8.38 -30.02 7.64
N ALA A 210 8.05 -31.19 7.10
CA ALA A 210 6.74 -31.81 7.28
C ALA A 210 6.48 -32.16 8.76
N ASN A 211 7.42 -32.82 9.44
CA ASN A 211 7.29 -33.10 10.86
C ASN A 211 7.15 -31.83 11.68
N ARG A 212 7.94 -30.79 11.39
CA ARG A 212 7.85 -29.51 12.08
C ARG A 212 6.51 -28.79 11.88
N ALA A 213 5.94 -28.90 10.68
CA ALA A 213 4.59 -28.41 10.40
C ALA A 213 3.52 -29.18 11.15
N LEU A 214 3.63 -30.50 11.18
CA LEU A 214 2.74 -31.40 11.93
C LEU A 214 2.84 -31.17 13.44
N ASP A 215 4.07 -30.98 14.01
CA ASP A 215 4.31 -30.67 15.43
C ASP A 215 3.68 -29.37 15.89
N ALA A 216 3.67 -28.39 15.02
CA ALA A 216 3.09 -27.09 15.31
C ALA A 216 1.59 -27.02 15.03
N ASN A 217 0.95 -28.16 14.73
CA ASN A 217 -0.47 -28.25 14.34
C ASN A 217 -0.85 -27.31 13.17
N LEU A 218 0.13 -27.09 12.24
CA LEU A 218 -0.04 -26.20 11.09
C LEU A 218 -0.64 -26.93 9.88
N ALA A 219 -0.95 -28.21 10.04
CA ALA A 219 -1.00 -29.14 8.91
C ALA A 219 -2.39 -29.65 8.59
N ALA A 220 -3.33 -28.75 8.30
CA ALA A 220 -4.46 -29.18 7.47
C ALA A 220 -4.02 -29.44 6.01
N ASP A 221 -2.98 -28.74 5.53
CA ASP A 221 -2.51 -28.86 4.13
C ASP A 221 -0.99 -28.65 4.01
N LEU A 222 -0.27 -29.71 3.64
CA LEU A 222 1.17 -29.69 3.35
C LEU A 222 1.50 -29.33 1.88
N SER A 223 0.52 -28.87 1.09
CA SER A 223 0.67 -28.55 -0.34
C SER A 223 1.77 -27.52 -0.61
N GLN A 224 1.96 -26.53 0.29
CA GLN A 224 3.04 -25.55 0.19
C GLN A 224 4.43 -26.19 0.31
N LEU A 225 4.60 -27.21 1.16
CA LEU A 225 5.86 -27.96 1.26
C LEU A 225 6.08 -28.86 0.03
N ALA A 226 5.01 -29.48 -0.48
CA ALA A 226 5.07 -30.24 -1.72
C ALA A 226 5.47 -29.37 -2.91
N ALA A 227 4.90 -28.17 -3.04
CA ALA A 227 5.26 -27.21 -4.08
C ALA A 227 6.73 -26.75 -3.96
N ALA A 228 7.19 -26.46 -2.75
CA ALA A 228 8.59 -26.09 -2.50
C ALA A 228 9.58 -27.25 -2.83
N ALA A 229 9.19 -28.48 -2.53
CA ALA A 229 9.98 -29.68 -2.85
C ALA A 229 10.10 -29.89 -4.37
N ARG A 230 9.02 -29.68 -5.16
CA ARG A 230 9.07 -29.69 -6.63
C ARG A 230 10.02 -28.64 -7.17
N LEU A 231 9.91 -27.40 -6.68
CA LEU A 231 10.81 -26.31 -7.06
C LEU A 231 12.27 -26.60 -6.70
N ALA A 232 12.50 -27.34 -5.61
CA ALA A 232 13.82 -27.83 -5.25
C ALA A 232 14.32 -29.00 -6.12
N GLY A 233 13.46 -29.61 -6.98
CA GLY A 233 13.81 -30.68 -7.90
C GLY A 233 13.56 -32.10 -7.38
N LEU A 234 12.70 -32.29 -6.35
CA LEU A 234 12.25 -33.61 -5.93
C LEU A 234 11.12 -34.11 -6.84
N GLY A 235 11.14 -35.42 -7.15
CA GLY A 235 10.10 -36.08 -7.94
C GLY A 235 8.80 -36.33 -7.16
N GLU A 236 7.66 -36.34 -7.84
CA GLU A 236 6.33 -36.58 -7.21
C GLU A 236 6.25 -37.84 -6.36
N PRO A 237 6.79 -39.04 -6.82
CA PRO A 237 6.75 -40.24 -6.02
C PRO A 237 7.54 -40.12 -4.72
N GLU A 238 8.63 -39.37 -4.74
CA GLU A 238 9.48 -39.11 -3.57
C GLU A 238 8.81 -38.18 -2.59
N ILE A 239 8.22 -37.07 -3.09
CA ILE A 239 7.44 -36.09 -2.29
C ILE A 239 6.31 -36.81 -1.55
N THR A 240 5.50 -37.59 -2.28
CA THR A 240 4.37 -38.31 -1.71
C THR A 240 4.79 -39.27 -0.60
N ARG A 241 5.79 -40.12 -0.87
CA ARG A 241 6.33 -41.08 0.12
C ARG A 241 6.85 -40.41 1.37
N THR A 242 7.55 -39.28 1.21
CA THR A 242 8.14 -38.55 2.33
C THR A 242 7.08 -37.90 3.20
N LEU A 243 6.07 -37.26 2.58
CA LEU A 243 4.97 -36.65 3.32
C LEU A 243 4.08 -37.70 4.03
N ASP A 244 3.84 -38.82 3.40
CA ASP A 244 3.08 -39.94 4.00
C ASP A 244 3.86 -40.60 5.15
N SER A 245 5.20 -40.72 5.03
CA SER A 245 6.05 -41.15 6.12
C SER A 245 5.97 -40.23 7.33
N ALA A 246 6.06 -38.93 7.11
CA ALA A 246 5.91 -37.93 8.18
C ALA A 246 4.53 -38.01 8.89
N ARG A 247 3.46 -38.26 8.13
CA ARG A 247 2.13 -38.45 8.70
C ARG A 247 1.98 -39.73 9.51
N LYS A 248 2.53 -40.85 9.03
CA LYS A 248 2.47 -42.17 9.70
C LYS A 248 3.20 -42.20 11.03
N THR A 249 4.34 -41.51 11.16
CA THR A 249 5.14 -41.44 12.39
C THR A 249 4.36 -40.89 13.58
N ARG A 250 3.18 -40.28 13.35
CA ARG A 250 2.32 -39.66 14.36
C ARG A 250 1.03 -40.41 14.68
N GLN A 251 0.67 -41.42 13.91
CA GLN A 251 -0.44 -42.28 14.32
C GLN A 251 0.02 -43.09 15.54
N PRO A 252 -0.71 -43.07 16.67
CA PRO A 252 -0.38 -43.92 17.79
C PRO A 252 -0.37 -45.35 17.30
N HIS A 253 0.73 -46.08 17.54
CA HIS A 253 0.84 -47.47 17.22
C HIS A 253 -0.22 -48.23 18.05
N PRO A 254 -1.15 -48.98 17.45
CA PRO A 254 -2.23 -49.66 18.18
C PRO A 254 -1.75 -50.71 19.20
N ASP A 255 -0.48 -51.14 19.16
CA ASP A 255 0.05 -52.22 19.99
C ASP A 255 0.70 -51.79 21.34
N ARG A 256 0.69 -50.51 21.74
CA ARG A 256 1.22 -50.08 23.04
C ARG A 256 0.21 -50.03 24.16
N GLN A 257 -1.07 -50.33 23.93
CA GLN A 257 -2.11 -50.35 24.99
C GLN A 257 -2.40 -51.78 25.52
N ALA A 258 -1.69 -52.80 25.04
CA ALA A 258 -1.94 -54.17 25.49
C ALA A 258 -0.99 -54.68 26.57
N GLU A 259 0.04 -53.94 27.00
CA GLU A 259 1.02 -54.41 27.99
C GLU A 259 0.92 -53.77 29.40
N GLU A 260 -0.09 -52.94 29.66
CA GLU A 260 -0.27 -52.34 31.01
C GLU A 260 -1.50 -52.85 31.75
N VAL A 261 -2.04 -54.01 31.40
CA VAL A 261 -3.08 -54.68 32.23
C VAL A 261 -2.70 -56.18 32.38
N THR A 262 -1.75 -56.45 33.26
CA THR A 262 -1.68 -57.75 33.95
C THR A 262 -0.99 -57.57 35.28
#